data_7aa09a12b84b05d429a37a14e7d81aba
#
_entry.id   7aa09a12b84b05d429a37a14e7d81aba
#
_cell.length_a   1.000
_cell.length_b   1.000
_cell.length_c   1.000
_cell.angle_alpha   90.00
_cell.angle_beta   90.00
_cell.angle_gamma   90.00
#
_symmetry.space_group_name_H-M   'P 1'
#
loop_
_entity.id
_entity.type
_entity.pdbx_description
1 polymer ?
#
loop_
_entity_poly.entity_id
_entity_poly.type
_entity_poly.pdbx_seq_one_letter_code
_entity_poly.pdbx_strand_id
1 'polypeptide(L)'
;MNDSIFVYKDYGNIKFDIKSIMDRKNISVNQIVKKTGLHHQVIRRYYDGTIVRYDKDVLSKLCFVIVCDLNDFMHYEKPKK
;
A
#
# COMPACT_ATOMS: atom_id res chain seq x y z
N MET A 1 -1.92 -33.10 12.06
CA MET A 1 -2.05 -32.47 12.21
C MET A 1 -2.38 -31.69 11.90
N ASN A 2 -2.41 -31.14 12.05
CA ASN A 2 -3.09 -30.60 11.63
C ASN A 2 -2.85 -29.35 11.13
N ASP A 3 -2.35 -29.25 9.97
CA ASP A 3 -2.01 -28.06 9.28
C ASP A 3 -3.22 -27.16 9.10
N SER A 4 -4.38 -27.72 9.10
CA SER A 4 -5.60 -26.94 8.93
C SER A 4 -5.80 -25.96 10.08
N ILE A 5 -5.19 -26.21 11.21
CA ILE A 5 -5.27 -25.30 12.34
C ILE A 5 -4.59 -23.99 12.00
N PHE A 6 -3.46 -24.06 11.31
CA PHE A 6 -2.72 -22.86 10.95
C PHE A 6 -3.43 -22.04 9.90
N VAL A 7 -4.21 -22.70 9.06
CA VAL A 7 -4.93 -21.99 8.00
C VAL A 7 -5.93 -21.01 8.57
N TYR A 8 -6.53 -21.35 9.70
CA TYR A 8 -7.56 -20.53 10.31
C TYR A 8 -7.04 -19.60 11.40
N LYS A 9 -5.74 -19.62 11.63
CA LYS A 9 -5.18 -18.75 12.64
C LYS A 9 -5.18 -17.30 12.13
N ASP A 10 -5.58 -16.41 13.01
CA ASP A 10 -5.59 -14.98 12.68
C ASP A 10 -4.22 -14.39 12.96
N TYR A 11 -3.54 -13.98 11.91
CA TYR A 11 -2.21 -13.37 12.01
C TYR A 11 -2.25 -11.86 12.01
N GLY A 12 -3.43 -11.30 11.96
CA GLY A 12 -3.56 -9.86 11.78
C GLY A 12 -3.55 -9.52 10.30
N ASN A 13 -3.36 -8.25 10.02
CA ASN A 13 -3.48 -7.80 8.66
C ASN A 13 -2.66 -6.53 8.43
N ILE A 14 -2.24 -6.33 7.19
CA ILE A 14 -1.60 -5.09 6.80
C ILE A 14 -2.67 -4.17 6.22
N LYS A 15 -2.81 -3.00 6.81
CA LYS A 15 -3.71 -1.98 6.27
C LYS A 15 -2.92 -1.06 5.36
N PHE A 16 -3.44 -0.84 4.18
CA PHE A 16 -2.80 0.01 3.19
C PHE A 16 -3.83 0.94 2.59
N ASP A 17 -3.61 2.24 2.73
CA ASP A 17 -4.55 3.24 2.22
C ASP A 17 -3.80 4.47 1.76
N ILE A 18 -3.28 4.39 0.54
CA ILE A 18 -2.58 5.54 -0.04
C ILE A 18 -3.57 6.49 -0.73
N LYS A 19 -4.75 5.96 -1.08
CA LYS A 19 -5.77 6.77 -1.74
C LYS A 19 -6.16 7.98 -0.90
N SER A 20 -6.39 7.76 0.38
CA SER A 20 -6.82 8.85 1.26
C SER A 20 -5.80 9.97 1.32
N ILE A 21 -4.52 9.64 1.43
CA ILE A 21 -3.51 10.67 1.53
C ILE A 21 -3.29 11.38 0.18
N MET A 22 -3.36 10.62 -0.92
CA MET A 22 -3.26 11.23 -2.24
C MET A 22 -4.42 12.19 -2.50
N ASP A 23 -5.62 11.75 -2.20
CA ASP A 23 -6.80 12.57 -2.41
C ASP A 23 -6.76 13.84 -1.56
N ARG A 24 -6.33 13.71 -0.31
CA ARG A 24 -6.22 14.85 0.59
C ARG A 24 -5.21 15.87 0.10
N LYS A 25 -4.13 15.39 -0.51
CA LYS A 25 -3.08 16.28 -1.02
C LYS A 25 -3.29 16.68 -2.47
N ASN A 26 -4.37 16.23 -3.09
CA ASN A 26 -4.67 16.50 -4.49
C ASN A 26 -3.59 15.97 -5.43
N ILE A 27 -3.12 14.77 -5.17
CA ILE A 27 -2.12 14.13 -6.01
C ILE A 27 -2.81 13.03 -6.79
N SER A 28 -2.73 13.09 -8.11
CA SER A 28 -3.34 12.11 -8.97
C SER A 28 -2.37 10.98 -9.34
N VAL A 29 -2.93 9.87 -9.79
CA VAL A 29 -2.12 8.76 -10.30
C VAL A 29 -1.22 9.26 -11.44
N ASN A 30 -1.75 10.07 -12.34
CA ASN A 30 -0.98 10.58 -13.47
C ASN A 30 0.22 11.41 -13.03
N GLN A 31 0.06 12.20 -11.98
CA GLN A 31 1.17 12.99 -11.46
C GLN A 31 2.29 12.11 -10.95
N ILE A 32 1.94 11.02 -10.28
CA ILE A 32 2.96 10.10 -9.78
C ILE A 32 3.65 9.38 -10.94
N VAL A 33 2.90 8.98 -11.95
CA VAL A 33 3.49 8.36 -13.13
C VAL A 33 4.51 9.30 -13.78
N LYS A 34 4.15 10.56 -13.93
CA LYS A 34 5.07 11.53 -14.54
C LYS A 34 6.32 11.74 -13.73
N LYS A 35 6.19 11.74 -12.41
CA LYS A 35 7.34 12.03 -11.55
C LYS A 35 8.23 10.82 -11.32
N THR A 36 7.68 9.62 -11.38
CA THR A 36 8.45 8.40 -11.08
C THR A 36 8.86 7.63 -12.31
N GLY A 37 8.12 7.79 -13.40
CA GLY A 37 8.33 6.96 -14.58
C GLY A 37 7.79 5.55 -14.42
N LEU A 38 7.10 5.26 -13.33
CA LEU A 38 6.50 3.95 -13.12
C LEU A 38 5.26 3.79 -14.01
N HIS A 39 4.95 2.54 -14.30
CA HIS A 39 3.83 2.23 -15.16
C HIS A 39 2.51 2.65 -14.50
N HIS A 40 1.62 3.21 -15.29
CA HIS A 40 0.33 3.69 -14.81
C HIS A 40 -0.43 2.61 -14.05
N GLN A 41 -0.47 1.40 -14.59
CA GLN A 41 -1.22 0.32 -13.95
C GLN A 41 -0.63 -0.09 -12.60
N VAL A 42 0.68 0.03 -12.45
CA VAL A 42 1.32 -0.29 -11.18
C VAL A 42 0.85 0.69 -10.12
N ILE A 43 0.91 1.98 -10.43
CA ILE A 43 0.49 3.02 -9.49
C ILE A 43 -1.01 2.88 -9.21
N ARG A 44 -1.79 2.54 -10.22
CA ARG A 44 -3.23 2.40 -10.05
C ARG A 44 -3.60 1.30 -9.05
N ARG A 45 -2.87 0.20 -9.08
CA ARG A 45 -3.12 -0.88 -8.12
C ARG A 45 -2.84 -0.43 -6.69
N TYR A 46 -1.79 0.36 -6.50
CA TYR A 46 -1.50 0.90 -5.17
C TYR A 46 -2.61 1.86 -4.75
N TYR A 47 -3.02 2.72 -5.65
CA TYR A 47 -4.08 3.68 -5.36
C TYR A 47 -5.39 2.98 -4.99
N ASP A 48 -5.76 1.96 -5.76
CA ASP A 48 -7.01 1.23 -5.53
C ASP A 48 -6.94 0.26 -4.37
N GLY A 49 -5.76 -0.02 -3.86
CA GLY A 49 -5.60 -0.96 -2.76
C GLY A 49 -5.72 -2.42 -3.16
N THR A 50 -5.57 -2.72 -4.45
CA THR A 50 -5.69 -4.09 -4.93
C THR A 50 -4.35 -4.81 -4.99
N ILE A 51 -3.28 -4.14 -4.61
CA ILE A 51 -1.96 -4.74 -4.62
C ILE A 51 -1.86 -5.82 -3.54
N VAL A 52 -1.22 -6.91 -3.85
CA VAL A 52 -1.04 -8.03 -2.93
C VAL A 52 0.42 -8.11 -2.47
N ARG A 53 1.33 -7.87 -3.39
CA ARG A 53 2.76 -7.91 -3.10
C ARG A 53 3.33 -6.53 -3.28
N TYR A 54 3.94 -6.00 -2.24
CA TYR A 54 4.45 -4.64 -2.25
C TYR A 54 5.91 -4.63 -2.66
N ASP A 55 6.23 -3.75 -3.60
CA ASP A 55 7.59 -3.59 -4.09
C ASP A 55 8.24 -2.46 -3.30
N LYS A 56 9.38 -2.76 -2.70
CA LYS A 56 10.09 -1.80 -1.86
C LYS A 56 10.44 -0.52 -2.63
N ASP A 57 10.86 -0.66 -3.87
CA ASP A 57 11.24 0.49 -4.68
C ASP A 57 10.03 1.38 -4.97
N VAL A 58 8.91 0.77 -5.29
CA VAL A 58 7.69 1.52 -5.53
C VAL A 58 7.25 2.27 -4.27
N LEU A 59 7.29 1.57 -3.14
CA LEU A 59 6.92 2.21 -1.87
C LEU A 59 7.82 3.40 -1.56
N SER A 60 9.11 3.27 -1.81
CA SER A 60 10.06 4.37 -1.59
C SER A 60 9.73 5.56 -2.46
N LYS A 61 9.42 5.30 -3.73
CA LYS A 61 9.10 6.36 -4.67
C LYS A 61 7.79 7.05 -4.30
N LEU A 62 6.82 6.28 -3.84
CA LEU A 62 5.55 6.85 -3.39
C LEU A 62 5.76 7.77 -2.19
N CYS A 63 6.54 7.32 -1.21
CA CYS A 63 6.84 8.15 -0.04
C CYS A 63 7.52 9.45 -0.44
N PHE A 64 8.46 9.35 -1.37
CA PHE A 64 9.22 10.52 -1.79
C PHE A 64 8.35 11.53 -2.53
N VAL A 65 7.55 11.05 -3.49
CA VAL A 65 6.73 11.94 -4.32
C VAL A 65 5.57 12.54 -3.55
N ILE A 66 4.93 11.74 -2.70
CA ILE A 66 3.79 12.20 -1.91
C ILE A 66 4.25 13.02 -0.71
N VAL A 67 5.50 12.88 -0.34
CA VAL A 67 6.11 13.55 0.82
C VAL A 67 5.42 13.09 2.10
N CYS A 68 5.60 11.82 2.39
CA CYS A 68 5.01 11.22 3.58
C CYS A 68 5.87 10.04 4.03
N ASP A 69 5.58 9.54 5.22
CA ASP A 69 6.22 8.35 5.75
C ASP A 69 5.42 7.11 5.43
N LEU A 70 6.07 5.98 5.47
CA LEU A 70 5.42 4.72 5.18
C LEU A 70 4.24 4.48 6.10
N ASN A 71 4.38 4.78 7.38
CA ASN A 71 3.29 4.54 8.33
C ASN A 71 2.14 5.52 8.20
N ASP A 72 2.23 6.50 7.30
CA ASP A 72 1.09 7.35 7.00
C ASP A 72 0.03 6.62 6.18
N PHE A 73 0.41 5.56 5.48
CA PHE A 73 -0.54 4.81 4.64
C PHE A 73 -0.44 3.30 4.78
N MET A 74 0.45 2.79 5.60
CA MET A 74 0.63 1.35 5.75
C MET A 74 0.99 1.03 7.19
N HIS A 75 0.27 0.09 7.78
CA HIS A 75 0.56 -0.33 9.14
C HIS A 75 0.00 -1.72 9.41
N TYR A 76 0.52 -2.33 10.45
CA TYR A 76 0.09 -3.67 10.84
C TYR A 76 -1.03 -3.57 11.87
N GLU A 77 -2.08 -4.34 11.64
CA GLU A 77 -3.19 -4.41 12.56
C GLU A 77 -3.17 -5.78 13.22
N LYS A 78 -3.06 -5.80 14.53
CA LYS A 78 -2.96 -7.06 15.28
C LYS A 78 -4.23 -7.89 15.16
N PRO A 79 -4.11 -9.23 15.38
CA PRO A 79 -5.30 -10.06 15.46
C PRO A 79 -6.18 -9.58 16.59
N LYS A 80 -7.43 -9.88 16.46
CA LYS A 80 -8.42 -9.42 17.44
C LYS A 80 -8.38 -10.15 18.75
N LYS A 81 -7.69 -11.24 18.80
CA LYS A 81 -7.69 -11.93 20.06
C LYS A 81 -6.51 -11.59 20.90
#